data_09ad089bfbb761e00209a6dbb17db6c4
#
_entry.id   09ad089bfbb761e00209a6dbb17db6c4
#
_cell.length_a   1.000
_cell.length_b   1.000
_cell.length_c   1.000
_cell.angle_alpha   90.00
_cell.angle_beta   90.00
_cell.angle_gamma   90.00
#
_symmetry.space_group_name_H-M   'P 1'
#
loop_
_entity.id
_entity.type
_entity.pdbx_description
1 polymer ?
#
loop_
_entity_poly.entity_id
_entity_poly.type
_entity_poly.pdbx_seq_one_letter_code
_entity_poly.pdbx_strand_id
1 'polypeptide(L)'
;MSSWSMPSFAGRRRAVLRLLCRSLLALGVGAAVASYSSAALARDTVSIGYQRSSTLFILLKRNGELERRLGVLGYDVRWHEFSSGLLEAMNSGSVDLNADVADAFALFTQAAHAPLTYYAEETSAPSAQAIIVPANSPIHGVADLRGKRVAVAKGSGCHYLLLAALKRAGLAPGDVDIRYLEASDALAAFRGGNVDAWVIWDPFLAAEQRDDHVRVIADGRDGLAEYNRFYTATDAFVERHPDALRAVFELLNQTGRWVKAHPEEAAKILAPVWGNLPEATVTLANSRRSYEIVPVRRDQLAEQQRIADTYRAAGMIPVAVKATDIRIWTPGPTGAAAAVKAKAP
;
A
#
# COMPACT_ATOMS: atom_id res chain seq x y z
N MET A 1 -30.14 93.10 16.14
CA MET A 1 -31.07 92.23 15.36
C MET A 1 -30.53 92.23 13.93
N SER A 2 -29.73 91.21 13.58
CA SER A 2 -29.05 91.08 12.29
C SER A 2 -29.62 89.83 11.58
N SER A 3 -30.27 90.04 10.45
CA SER A 3 -30.84 89.03 9.58
C SER A 3 -29.77 88.50 8.62
N TRP A 4 -29.50 87.21 8.68
CA TRP A 4 -28.64 86.49 7.73
C TRP A 4 -29.52 85.88 6.63
N SER A 5 -29.26 86.23 5.37
CA SER A 5 -29.89 85.65 4.19
C SER A 5 -28.97 84.49 3.65
N MET A 6 -29.56 83.34 3.43
CA MET A 6 -28.88 82.20 2.82
C MET A 6 -28.89 82.24 1.29
N PRO A 7 -27.82 81.86 0.57
CA PRO A 7 -27.83 81.75 -0.87
C PRO A 7 -28.40 80.40 -1.34
N SER A 8 -29.11 80.36 -2.49
CA SER A 8 -29.82 79.24 -3.06
C SER A 8 -28.89 78.17 -3.65
N PHE A 9 -29.17 76.93 -3.32
CA PHE A 9 -28.39 75.67 -3.68
C PHE A 9 -28.87 75.06 -5.01
N ALA A 10 -29.31 75.75 -6.02
CA ALA A 10 -29.90 75.13 -7.22
C ALA A 10 -28.89 74.81 -8.38
N GLY A 11 -27.68 75.32 -8.34
CA GLY A 11 -26.74 75.20 -9.51
C GLY A 11 -25.73 74.05 -9.46
N ARG A 12 -25.53 73.42 -8.31
CA ARG A 12 -24.42 72.39 -8.18
C ARG A 12 -24.81 70.92 -8.40
N ARG A 13 -26.12 70.63 -8.47
CA ARG A 13 -26.56 69.20 -8.64
C ARG A 13 -26.42 68.67 -10.06
N ARG A 14 -26.38 69.52 -11.10
CA ARG A 14 -26.28 69.04 -12.50
C ARG A 14 -24.84 68.71 -12.97
N ALA A 15 -23.82 69.29 -12.37
CA ALA A 15 -22.43 69.07 -12.69
C ALA A 15 -21.90 67.79 -12.05
N VAL A 16 -22.32 67.43 -10.80
CA VAL A 16 -21.88 66.24 -10.08
C VAL A 16 -22.49 64.97 -10.68
N LEU A 17 -23.73 65.05 -11.22
CA LEU A 17 -24.40 63.89 -11.81
C LEU A 17 -23.75 63.43 -13.17
N ARG A 18 -23.17 64.37 -13.92
CA ARG A 18 -22.51 64.08 -15.19
C ARG A 18 -21.08 63.54 -15.00
N LEU A 19 -20.37 63.81 -13.91
CA LEU A 19 -19.10 63.24 -13.57
C LEU A 19 -19.27 61.81 -13.01
N LEU A 20 -20.29 61.55 -12.22
CA LEU A 20 -20.55 60.20 -11.65
C LEU A 20 -20.99 59.17 -12.73
N CYS A 21 -21.75 59.61 -13.77
CA CYS A 21 -22.09 58.67 -14.86
C CYS A 21 -20.94 58.32 -15.79
N ARG A 22 -19.92 59.18 -15.92
CA ARG A 22 -18.74 58.88 -16.72
C ARG A 22 -17.72 57.96 -15.98
N SER A 23 -17.67 58.03 -14.65
CA SER A 23 -16.83 57.20 -13.81
C SER A 23 -17.40 55.76 -13.65
N LEU A 24 -18.71 55.59 -13.71
CA LEU A 24 -19.35 54.26 -13.63
C LEU A 24 -19.26 53.48 -14.95
N LEU A 25 -19.17 54.14 -16.11
CA LEU A 25 -18.94 53.43 -17.39
C LEU A 25 -17.48 52.99 -17.57
N ALA A 26 -16.51 53.68 -16.99
CA ALA A 26 -15.09 53.28 -17.06
C ALA A 26 -14.76 52.14 -16.09
N LEU A 27 -15.48 52.01 -14.96
CA LEU A 27 -15.33 50.89 -14.02
C LEU A 27 -16.05 49.60 -14.48
N GLY A 28 -17.10 49.72 -15.32
CA GLY A 28 -17.85 48.57 -15.84
C GLY A 28 -17.08 47.77 -16.92
N VAL A 29 -16.21 48.40 -17.68
CA VAL A 29 -15.41 47.74 -18.74
C VAL A 29 -14.14 47.12 -18.15
N GLY A 30 -13.59 47.69 -17.07
CA GLY A 30 -12.43 47.12 -16.37
C GLY A 30 -12.76 45.87 -15.55
N ALA A 31 -13.98 45.73 -15.04
CA ALA A 31 -14.40 44.56 -14.26
C ALA A 31 -14.78 43.34 -15.11
N ALA A 32 -15.11 43.54 -16.39
CA ALA A 32 -15.46 42.45 -17.31
C ALA A 32 -14.20 41.71 -17.87
N VAL A 33 -13.02 42.32 -17.78
CA VAL A 33 -11.76 41.71 -18.28
C VAL A 33 -10.98 40.99 -17.20
N ALA A 34 -11.29 41.24 -15.90
CA ALA A 34 -10.61 40.61 -14.77
C ALA A 34 -11.25 39.27 -14.32
N SER A 35 -12.34 38.82 -14.95
CA SER A 35 -13.04 37.59 -14.55
C SER A 35 -12.72 36.36 -15.39
N TYR A 36 -11.71 36.43 -16.26
CA TYR A 36 -11.02 35.23 -16.72
C TYR A 36 -9.98 34.83 -15.69
N SER A 37 -10.38 34.74 -14.42
CA SER A 37 -9.66 33.84 -13.49
C SER A 37 -9.78 32.47 -14.11
N SER A 38 -8.65 31.97 -14.65
CA SER A 38 -8.47 30.57 -14.93
C SER A 38 -8.97 29.82 -13.70
N ALA A 39 -10.17 29.29 -13.74
CA ALA A 39 -10.52 28.21 -12.87
C ALA A 39 -9.47 27.13 -13.22
N ALA A 40 -8.36 27.13 -12.48
CA ALA A 40 -7.47 25.98 -12.47
C ALA A 40 -8.43 24.85 -12.10
N LEU A 41 -8.77 24.01 -13.07
CA LEU A 41 -9.54 22.80 -12.83
C LEU A 41 -8.82 22.11 -11.69
N ALA A 42 -9.50 22.02 -10.54
CA ALA A 42 -8.94 21.34 -9.38
C ALA A 42 -8.57 19.95 -9.88
N ARG A 43 -7.29 19.61 -9.79
CA ARG A 43 -6.81 18.29 -10.21
C ARG A 43 -7.40 17.26 -9.26
N ASP A 44 -7.84 16.16 -9.80
CA ASP A 44 -8.22 15.02 -8.98
C ASP A 44 -7.00 14.52 -8.21
N THR A 45 -7.20 14.14 -6.95
CA THR A 45 -6.12 13.66 -6.09
C THR A 45 -6.16 12.14 -6.02
N VAL A 46 -5.03 11.50 -6.25
CA VAL A 46 -4.82 10.07 -5.98
C VAL A 46 -4.19 9.92 -4.61
N SER A 47 -4.95 9.38 -3.67
CA SER A 47 -4.52 9.16 -2.28
C SER A 47 -3.96 7.74 -2.12
N ILE A 48 -2.69 7.62 -1.73
CA ILE A 48 -1.97 6.35 -1.64
C ILE A 48 -1.59 6.05 -0.19
N GLY A 49 -2.10 4.92 0.32
CA GLY A 49 -1.70 4.37 1.61
C GLY A 49 -0.50 3.45 1.47
N TYR A 50 0.51 3.60 2.32
CA TYR A 50 1.69 2.75 2.31
C TYR A 50 2.20 2.48 3.74
N GLN A 51 2.97 1.41 3.89
CA GLN A 51 3.70 1.07 5.11
C GLN A 51 5.20 1.21 4.86
N ARG A 52 6.00 1.26 5.92
CA ARG A 52 7.48 1.32 5.80
C ARG A 52 8.07 0.15 5.01
N SER A 53 7.41 -1.00 4.98
CA SER A 53 7.79 -2.18 4.20
C SER A 53 7.38 -2.13 2.73
N SER A 54 6.64 -1.12 2.30
CA SER A 54 6.10 -0.99 0.94
C SER A 54 7.18 -0.51 -0.04
N THR A 55 8.08 -1.39 -0.43
CA THR A 55 9.31 -1.09 -1.18
C THR A 55 9.07 -0.25 -2.44
N LEU A 56 8.20 -0.72 -3.34
CA LEU A 56 8.04 -0.09 -4.65
C LEU A 56 7.42 1.30 -4.55
N PHE A 57 6.41 1.49 -3.70
CA PHE A 57 5.83 2.81 -3.49
C PHE A 57 6.76 3.77 -2.76
N ILE A 58 7.60 3.28 -1.86
CA ILE A 58 8.63 4.12 -1.23
C ILE A 58 9.63 4.63 -2.27
N LEU A 59 10.08 3.77 -3.17
CA LEU A 59 10.98 4.16 -4.25
C LEU A 59 10.33 5.18 -5.19
N LEU A 60 9.09 4.94 -5.62
CA LEU A 60 8.32 5.87 -6.45
C LEU A 60 8.11 7.22 -5.77
N LYS A 61 7.79 7.23 -4.47
CA LYS A 61 7.67 8.45 -3.67
C LYS A 61 8.99 9.21 -3.57
N ARG A 62 10.10 8.50 -3.40
CA ARG A 62 11.43 9.11 -3.24
C ARG A 62 11.95 9.73 -4.51
N ASN A 63 11.70 9.13 -5.66
CA ASN A 63 12.16 9.62 -6.96
C ASN A 63 11.17 10.58 -7.65
N GLY A 64 9.94 10.72 -7.12
CA GLY A 64 8.88 11.59 -7.67
C GLY A 64 8.35 11.14 -9.03
N GLU A 65 8.58 9.89 -9.43
CA GLU A 65 8.17 9.38 -10.74
C GLU A 65 6.65 9.27 -10.84
N LEU A 66 6.01 8.84 -9.75
CA LEU A 66 4.57 8.71 -9.71
C LEU A 66 3.86 10.05 -9.85
N GLU A 67 4.34 11.07 -9.14
CA GLU A 67 3.83 12.44 -9.24
C GLU A 67 4.01 13.01 -10.65
N ARG A 68 5.15 12.79 -11.26
CA ARG A 68 5.39 13.23 -12.65
C ARG A 68 4.44 12.55 -13.63
N ARG A 69 4.30 11.22 -13.53
CA ARG A 69 3.48 10.43 -14.45
C ARG A 69 2.00 10.75 -14.32
N LEU A 70 1.50 10.83 -13.10
CA LEU A 70 0.10 11.17 -12.80
C LEU A 70 -0.20 12.64 -13.06
N GLY A 71 0.76 13.53 -12.82
CA GLY A 71 0.65 14.96 -13.14
C GLY A 71 0.42 15.25 -14.61
N VAL A 72 1.01 14.47 -15.52
CA VAL A 72 0.74 14.55 -16.98
C VAL A 72 -0.71 14.15 -17.31
N LEU A 73 -1.30 13.25 -16.52
CA LEU A 73 -2.70 12.82 -16.66
C LEU A 73 -3.69 13.75 -15.94
N GLY A 74 -3.21 14.79 -15.28
CA GLY A 74 -4.08 15.76 -14.58
C GLY A 74 -4.37 15.41 -13.13
N TYR A 75 -3.61 14.51 -12.51
CA TYR A 75 -3.79 14.12 -11.11
C TYR A 75 -2.69 14.69 -10.22
N ASP A 76 -3.05 14.99 -8.97
CA ASP A 76 -2.12 15.20 -7.88
C ASP A 76 -1.99 13.93 -7.04
N VAL A 77 -0.84 13.71 -6.38
CA VAL A 77 -0.60 12.53 -5.54
C VAL A 77 -0.50 12.94 -4.09
N ARG A 78 -1.20 12.20 -3.22
CA ARG A 78 -1.09 12.35 -1.76
C ARG A 78 -0.70 11.03 -1.12
N TRP A 79 0.34 11.07 -0.30
CA TRP A 79 0.88 9.90 0.38
C TRP A 79 0.47 9.87 1.84
N HIS A 80 0.03 8.69 2.31
CA HIS A 80 -0.36 8.45 3.69
C HIS A 80 0.42 7.24 4.23
N GLU A 81 1.22 7.46 5.27
CA GLU A 81 1.95 6.38 5.94
C GLU A 81 1.06 5.78 7.05
N PHE A 82 0.94 4.45 7.06
CA PHE A 82 0.14 3.71 8.02
C PHE A 82 1.01 2.70 8.78
N SER A 83 0.84 2.65 10.09
CA SER A 83 1.24 1.51 10.93
C SER A 83 0.06 0.56 11.17
N SER A 84 -1.17 1.10 11.19
CA SER A 84 -2.46 0.40 11.35
C SER A 84 -3.57 1.26 10.73
N GLY A 85 -4.79 0.74 10.59
CA GLY A 85 -5.96 1.50 10.15
C GLY A 85 -6.02 1.78 8.64
N LEU A 86 -5.19 1.12 7.82
CA LEU A 86 -5.20 1.32 6.36
C LEU A 86 -6.52 0.88 5.73
N LEU A 87 -7.09 -0.25 6.18
CA LEU A 87 -8.37 -0.75 5.66
C LEU A 87 -9.52 0.22 5.97
N GLU A 88 -9.55 0.77 7.17
CA GLU A 88 -10.54 1.77 7.60
C GLU A 88 -10.42 3.04 6.75
N ALA A 89 -9.21 3.47 6.44
CA ALA A 89 -8.96 4.62 5.56
C ALA A 89 -9.43 4.36 4.13
N MET A 90 -9.25 3.16 3.60
CA MET A 90 -9.78 2.77 2.30
C MET A 90 -11.32 2.69 2.30
N ASN A 91 -11.91 2.07 3.33
CA ASN A 91 -13.37 1.97 3.46
C ASN A 91 -14.05 3.34 3.60
N SER A 92 -13.40 4.31 4.24
CA SER A 92 -13.90 5.69 4.34
C SER A 92 -13.68 6.51 3.06
N GLY A 93 -12.95 5.99 2.07
CA GLY A 93 -12.58 6.72 0.86
C GLY A 93 -11.48 7.76 1.07
N SER A 94 -10.77 7.75 2.20
CA SER A 94 -9.64 8.66 2.47
C SER A 94 -8.38 8.23 1.74
N VAL A 95 -8.30 6.97 1.33
CA VAL A 95 -7.21 6.36 0.57
C VAL A 95 -7.81 5.59 -0.61
N ASP A 96 -7.29 5.84 -1.80
CA ASP A 96 -7.74 5.22 -3.05
C ASP A 96 -6.99 3.93 -3.37
N LEU A 97 -5.67 3.93 -3.14
CA LEU A 97 -4.75 2.85 -3.46
C LEU A 97 -4.01 2.39 -2.22
N ASN A 98 -3.90 1.11 -2.07
CA ASN A 98 -3.10 0.46 -1.05
C ASN A 98 -1.78 -0.02 -1.69
N ALA A 99 -0.68 0.13 -0.94
CA ALA A 99 0.57 -0.54 -1.25
C ALA A 99 0.48 -2.06 -1.06
N ASP A 100 1.56 -2.74 -1.36
CA ASP A 100 1.66 -4.19 -1.25
C ASP A 100 1.30 -4.69 0.16
N VAL A 101 0.29 -5.54 0.23
CA VAL A 101 -0.07 -6.26 1.46
C VAL A 101 0.11 -7.75 1.26
N ALA A 102 0.52 -8.44 2.32
CA ALA A 102 0.63 -9.89 2.29
C ALA A 102 -0.74 -10.53 1.99
N ASP A 103 -0.69 -11.67 1.35
CA ASP A 103 -1.82 -12.48 0.90
C ASP A 103 -2.89 -12.72 1.98
N ALA A 104 -2.46 -13.00 3.21
CA ALA A 104 -3.36 -13.18 4.35
C ALA A 104 -4.23 -11.93 4.63
N PHE A 105 -3.66 -10.73 4.55
CA PHE A 105 -4.40 -9.48 4.79
C PHE A 105 -5.51 -9.29 3.75
N ALA A 106 -5.24 -9.62 2.49
CA ALA A 106 -6.19 -9.54 1.41
C ALA A 106 -7.48 -10.35 1.68
N LEU A 107 -7.37 -11.48 2.36
CA LEU A 107 -8.53 -12.30 2.73
C LEU A 107 -9.40 -11.70 3.81
N PHE A 108 -8.83 -10.98 4.77
CA PHE A 108 -9.63 -10.26 5.77
C PHE A 108 -10.48 -9.16 5.12
N THR A 109 -9.95 -8.47 4.11
CA THR A 109 -10.70 -7.47 3.36
C THR A 109 -11.86 -8.10 2.58
N GLN A 110 -11.63 -9.27 1.98
CA GLN A 110 -12.66 -10.02 1.29
C GLN A 110 -13.73 -10.55 2.25
N ALA A 111 -13.34 -11.11 3.40
CA ALA A 111 -14.27 -11.58 4.43
C ALA A 111 -15.14 -10.45 5.02
N ALA A 112 -14.62 -9.24 5.06
CA ALA A 112 -15.31 -8.03 5.47
C ALA A 112 -16.17 -7.39 4.36
N HIS A 113 -16.22 -7.99 3.16
CA HIS A 113 -16.89 -7.43 1.97
C HIS A 113 -16.46 -6.00 1.66
N ALA A 114 -15.18 -5.67 1.91
CA ALA A 114 -14.64 -4.35 1.59
C ALA A 114 -14.74 -4.08 0.07
N PRO A 115 -15.17 -2.86 -0.34
CA PRO A 115 -15.33 -2.50 -1.75
C PRO A 115 -13.96 -2.25 -2.42
N LEU A 116 -13.17 -3.31 -2.52
CA LEU A 116 -11.81 -3.27 -3.02
C LEU A 116 -11.62 -4.17 -4.24
N THR A 117 -10.90 -3.64 -5.21
CA THR A 117 -10.47 -4.33 -6.42
C THR A 117 -8.97 -4.63 -6.36
N TYR A 118 -8.59 -5.86 -6.64
CA TYR A 118 -7.20 -6.27 -6.77
C TYR A 118 -6.67 -5.88 -8.16
N TYR A 119 -5.65 -5.03 -8.22
CA TYR A 119 -5.15 -4.53 -9.49
C TYR A 119 -3.75 -5.02 -9.88
N ALA A 120 -2.97 -5.51 -8.91
CA ALA A 120 -1.67 -6.10 -9.15
C ALA A 120 -1.33 -7.13 -8.09
N GLU A 121 -0.46 -8.05 -8.44
CA GLU A 121 0.15 -9.06 -7.58
C GLU A 121 1.66 -9.02 -7.78
N GLU A 122 2.40 -9.07 -6.67
CA GLU A 122 3.79 -9.44 -6.69
C GLU A 122 3.87 -10.95 -6.44
N THR A 123 4.52 -11.66 -7.35
CA THR A 123 4.60 -13.11 -7.33
C THR A 123 5.36 -13.63 -6.12
N SER A 124 5.26 -14.93 -5.87
CA SER A 124 5.72 -15.67 -4.70
C SER A 124 7.10 -15.26 -4.18
N ALA A 125 7.20 -15.10 -2.87
CA ALA A 125 8.42 -14.77 -2.12
C ALA A 125 8.55 -15.63 -0.84
N PRO A 126 8.51 -16.97 -0.92
CA PRO A 126 8.35 -17.86 0.23
C PRO A 126 9.47 -17.75 1.26
N SER A 127 10.69 -17.39 0.85
CA SER A 127 11.83 -17.21 1.75
C SER A 127 11.90 -15.82 2.42
N ALA A 128 10.97 -14.90 2.08
CA ALA A 128 10.90 -13.58 2.69
C ALA A 128 10.19 -13.56 4.06
N GLN A 129 9.83 -14.73 4.55
CA GLN A 129 9.31 -14.99 5.90
C GLN A 129 9.85 -16.30 6.43
N ALA A 130 10.01 -16.42 7.75
CA ALA A 130 10.53 -17.62 8.37
C ALA A 130 10.11 -17.77 9.83
N ILE A 131 10.21 -19.00 10.35
CA ILE A 131 10.21 -19.32 11.76
C ILE A 131 11.67 -19.37 12.20
N ILE A 132 12.06 -18.48 13.10
CA ILE A 132 13.43 -18.37 13.62
C ILE A 132 13.49 -18.70 15.11
N VAL A 133 14.64 -19.22 15.51
CA VAL A 133 15.00 -19.48 16.89
C VAL A 133 16.41 -18.93 17.17
N PRO A 134 16.80 -18.66 18.43
CA PRO A 134 18.20 -18.34 18.73
C PRO A 134 19.15 -19.42 18.20
N ALA A 135 20.33 -19.04 17.74
CA ALA A 135 21.29 -19.96 17.12
C ALA A 135 21.66 -21.15 18.02
N ASN A 136 21.73 -20.91 19.33
CA ASN A 136 22.04 -21.91 20.37
C ASN A 136 20.79 -22.61 20.94
N SER A 137 19.60 -22.39 20.36
CA SER A 137 18.35 -23.01 20.83
C SER A 137 18.39 -24.54 20.62
N PRO A 138 17.85 -25.34 21.55
CA PRO A 138 17.65 -26.78 21.37
C PRO A 138 16.53 -27.13 20.38
N ILE A 139 15.79 -26.14 19.84
CA ILE A 139 14.72 -26.31 18.88
C ILE A 139 15.36 -26.45 17.49
N HIS A 140 15.32 -27.62 16.87
CA HIS A 140 15.92 -27.89 15.56
C HIS A 140 14.92 -27.95 14.41
N GLY A 141 13.63 -28.11 14.73
CA GLY A 141 12.55 -28.20 13.75
C GLY A 141 11.19 -27.79 14.32
N VAL A 142 10.18 -27.74 13.45
CA VAL A 142 8.84 -27.32 13.84
C VAL A 142 8.20 -28.23 14.88
N ALA A 143 8.54 -29.54 14.87
CA ALA A 143 8.03 -30.50 15.85
C ALA A 143 8.47 -30.16 17.28
N ASP A 144 9.64 -29.55 17.46
CA ASP A 144 10.19 -29.15 18.76
C ASP A 144 9.48 -27.92 19.38
N LEU A 145 8.58 -27.29 18.60
CA LEU A 145 7.78 -26.15 19.09
C LEU A 145 6.68 -26.56 20.07
N ARG A 146 6.41 -27.85 20.27
CA ARG A 146 5.43 -28.31 21.26
C ARG A 146 5.70 -27.73 22.63
N GLY A 147 4.70 -27.02 23.20
CA GLY A 147 4.80 -26.35 24.52
C GLY A 147 5.73 -25.14 24.54
N LYS A 148 6.26 -24.67 23.39
CA LYS A 148 7.13 -23.50 23.30
C LYS A 148 6.33 -22.22 23.06
N ARG A 149 6.88 -21.10 23.52
CA ARG A 149 6.35 -19.75 23.31
C ARG A 149 6.78 -19.26 21.93
N VAL A 150 5.83 -19.02 21.03
CA VAL A 150 6.09 -18.59 19.66
C VAL A 150 5.44 -17.25 19.40
N ALA A 151 6.25 -16.21 19.14
CA ALA A 151 5.75 -14.90 18.77
C ALA A 151 5.37 -14.85 17.30
N VAL A 152 4.23 -14.21 17.00
CA VAL A 152 3.77 -13.96 15.63
C VAL A 152 2.75 -12.80 15.61
N ALA A 153 2.74 -12.00 14.54
CA ALA A 153 1.69 -11.01 14.33
C ALA A 153 0.38 -11.70 13.89
N LYS A 154 -0.70 -11.46 14.63
CA LYS A 154 -1.99 -12.10 14.40
C LYS A 154 -2.54 -11.72 13.03
N GLY A 155 -2.98 -12.72 12.26
CA GLY A 155 -3.62 -12.51 10.94
C GLY A 155 -2.64 -12.14 9.82
N SER A 156 -1.33 -12.18 10.07
CA SER A 156 -0.30 -11.90 9.06
C SER A 156 0.02 -13.13 8.21
N GLY A 157 0.71 -12.96 7.08
CA GLY A 157 1.28 -14.07 6.29
C GLY A 157 2.13 -15.01 7.15
N CYS A 158 2.89 -14.47 8.10
CA CYS A 158 3.66 -15.24 9.08
C CYS A 158 2.78 -16.10 10.00
N HIS A 159 1.59 -15.62 10.37
CA HIS A 159 0.65 -16.44 11.12
C HIS A 159 0.15 -17.63 10.30
N TYR A 160 -0.13 -17.41 9.01
CA TYR A 160 -0.45 -18.51 8.10
C TYR A 160 0.71 -19.50 7.97
N LEU A 161 1.96 -19.00 7.79
CA LEU A 161 3.15 -19.85 7.77
C LEU A 161 3.25 -20.72 9.02
N LEU A 162 3.04 -20.13 10.21
CA LEU A 162 3.06 -20.89 11.47
C LEU A 162 2.03 -22.02 11.45
N LEU A 163 0.76 -21.69 11.14
CA LEU A 163 -0.33 -22.67 11.13
C LEU A 163 -0.07 -23.80 10.11
N ALA A 164 0.41 -23.45 8.93
CA ALA A 164 0.77 -24.43 7.89
C ALA A 164 1.94 -25.32 8.31
N ALA A 165 2.97 -24.74 8.94
CA ALA A 165 4.13 -25.47 9.45
C ALA A 165 3.76 -26.44 10.58
N LEU A 166 2.96 -25.98 11.54
CA LEU A 166 2.45 -26.81 12.64
C LEU A 166 1.65 -28.00 12.08
N LYS A 167 0.71 -27.75 11.17
CA LYS A 167 -0.09 -28.79 10.51
C LYS A 167 0.80 -29.83 9.80
N ARG A 168 1.83 -29.37 9.06
CA ARG A 168 2.80 -30.26 8.37
C ARG A 168 3.58 -31.12 9.36
N ALA A 169 3.90 -30.57 10.55
CA ALA A 169 4.61 -31.27 11.62
C ALA A 169 3.68 -32.14 12.52
N GLY A 170 2.40 -32.22 12.22
CA GLY A 170 1.43 -32.98 13.03
C GLY A 170 1.10 -32.35 14.37
N LEU A 171 1.24 -31.00 14.47
CA LEU A 171 0.91 -30.21 15.64
C LEU A 171 -0.40 -29.45 15.42
N ALA A 172 -1.25 -29.38 16.45
CA ALA A 172 -2.36 -28.45 16.51
C ALA A 172 -1.87 -27.07 16.99
N PRO A 173 -2.56 -25.96 16.65
CA PRO A 173 -2.22 -24.65 17.18
C PRO A 173 -2.19 -24.59 18.72
N GLY A 174 -3.06 -25.37 19.40
CA GLY A 174 -3.10 -25.46 20.86
C GLY A 174 -1.94 -26.25 21.49
N ASP A 175 -1.11 -26.95 20.69
CA ASP A 175 0.10 -27.60 21.17
C ASP A 175 1.26 -26.62 21.41
N VAL A 176 1.09 -25.35 21.00
CA VAL A 176 2.09 -24.29 21.06
C VAL A 176 1.55 -23.06 21.80
N ASP A 177 2.35 -22.43 22.63
CA ASP A 177 1.95 -21.18 23.30
C ASP A 177 2.17 -19.99 22.35
N ILE A 178 1.17 -19.70 21.49
CA ILE A 178 1.24 -18.64 20.50
C ILE A 178 1.06 -17.28 21.19
N ARG A 179 2.07 -16.42 21.06
CA ARG A 179 2.08 -15.04 21.55
C ARG A 179 1.83 -14.08 20.38
N TYR A 180 0.66 -13.47 20.38
CA TYR A 180 0.30 -12.47 19.37
C TYR A 180 0.93 -11.14 19.72
N LEU A 181 2.01 -10.78 19.03
CA LEU A 181 2.79 -9.55 19.22
C LEU A 181 3.03 -8.87 17.89
N GLU A 182 3.00 -7.54 17.87
CA GLU A 182 3.47 -6.75 16.74
C GLU A 182 4.98 -6.92 16.57
N ALA A 183 5.51 -6.65 15.37
CA ALA A 183 6.89 -6.98 15.02
C ALA A 183 7.92 -6.35 15.97
N SER A 184 7.73 -5.10 16.42
CA SER A 184 8.62 -4.41 17.35
C SER A 184 8.63 -5.07 18.74
N ASP A 185 7.45 -5.43 19.25
CA ASP A 185 7.30 -6.06 20.57
C ASP A 185 7.81 -7.50 20.55
N ALA A 186 7.54 -8.21 19.43
CA ALA A 186 8.05 -9.55 19.20
C ALA A 186 9.58 -9.59 19.15
N LEU A 187 10.22 -8.57 18.51
CA LEU A 187 11.67 -8.42 18.49
C LEU A 187 12.23 -8.28 19.91
N ALA A 188 11.63 -7.39 20.72
CA ALA A 188 12.06 -7.19 22.11
C ALA A 188 11.87 -8.46 22.95
N ALA A 189 10.73 -9.15 22.80
CA ALA A 189 10.44 -10.41 23.49
C ALA A 189 11.40 -11.54 23.08
N PHE A 190 11.72 -11.65 21.79
CA PHE A 190 12.62 -12.66 21.25
C PHE A 190 14.06 -12.45 21.74
N ARG A 191 14.60 -11.24 21.61
CA ARG A 191 15.95 -10.91 22.09
C ARG A 191 16.07 -11.00 23.62
N GLY A 192 14.99 -10.71 24.35
CA GLY A 192 14.92 -10.84 25.80
C GLY A 192 14.68 -12.27 26.33
N GLY A 193 14.55 -13.28 25.44
CA GLY A 193 14.28 -14.68 25.83
C GLY A 193 12.87 -14.90 26.40
N ASN A 194 11.95 -13.97 26.20
CA ASN A 194 10.56 -14.08 26.64
C ASN A 194 9.70 -14.96 25.71
N VAL A 195 10.19 -15.23 24.51
CA VAL A 195 9.66 -16.22 23.58
C VAL A 195 10.79 -17.11 23.06
N ASP A 196 10.46 -18.33 22.69
CA ASP A 196 11.43 -19.37 22.27
C ASP A 196 11.64 -19.38 20.76
N ALA A 197 10.65 -18.91 20.00
CA ALA A 197 10.70 -18.76 18.56
C ALA A 197 9.93 -17.50 18.12
N TRP A 198 10.27 -17.02 16.93
CA TRP A 198 9.61 -15.88 16.32
C TRP A 198 9.32 -16.17 14.85
N VAL A 199 8.07 -15.90 14.40
CA VAL A 199 7.70 -15.99 12.99
C VAL A 199 7.62 -14.61 12.42
N ILE A 200 8.50 -14.31 11.45
CA ILE A 200 8.74 -12.94 11.01
C ILE A 200 9.07 -12.85 9.53
N TRP A 201 8.90 -11.66 8.96
CA TRP A 201 9.16 -11.31 7.57
C TRP A 201 10.31 -10.31 7.42
N ASP A 202 10.80 -10.12 6.20
CA ASP A 202 11.79 -9.10 5.87
C ASP A 202 11.21 -7.66 5.97
N PRO A 203 11.99 -6.68 6.44
CA PRO A 203 13.45 -6.75 6.68
C PRO A 203 13.88 -7.25 8.08
N PHE A 204 12.94 -7.51 8.99
CA PHE A 204 13.27 -8.01 10.34
C PHE A 204 14.02 -9.33 10.30
N LEU A 205 13.59 -10.27 9.43
CA LEU A 205 14.26 -11.55 9.25
C LEU A 205 15.73 -11.36 8.83
N ALA A 206 15.98 -10.53 7.83
CA ALA A 206 17.35 -10.26 7.35
C ALA A 206 18.18 -9.56 8.44
N ALA A 207 17.59 -8.68 9.24
CA ALA A 207 18.27 -8.01 10.33
C ALA A 207 18.71 -8.97 11.43
N GLU A 208 17.86 -9.95 11.79
CA GLU A 208 18.22 -10.95 12.82
C GLU A 208 19.22 -11.99 12.31
N GLN A 209 19.24 -12.27 11.00
CA GLN A 209 20.20 -13.22 10.41
C GLN A 209 21.60 -12.64 10.20
N ARG A 210 21.75 -11.31 10.19
CA ARG A 210 23.00 -10.64 9.82
C ARG A 210 24.21 -11.08 10.65
N ASP A 211 24.01 -11.31 11.95
CA ASP A 211 25.11 -11.59 12.88
C ASP A 211 25.11 -13.06 13.36
N ASP A 212 24.49 -13.96 12.59
CA ASP A 212 24.35 -15.39 12.88
C ASP A 212 23.74 -15.72 14.26
N HIS A 213 22.96 -14.77 14.81
CA HIS A 213 22.31 -14.93 16.11
C HIS A 213 21.07 -15.81 16.07
N VAL A 214 20.58 -16.14 14.87
CA VAL A 214 19.37 -16.93 14.70
C VAL A 214 19.58 -18.08 13.70
N ARG A 215 18.77 -19.11 13.87
CA ARG A 215 18.62 -20.22 12.94
C ARG A 215 17.19 -20.25 12.42
N VAL A 216 17.03 -20.40 11.10
CA VAL A 216 15.74 -20.68 10.46
C VAL A 216 15.42 -22.16 10.64
N ILE A 217 14.23 -22.48 11.17
CA ILE A 217 13.75 -23.87 11.31
C ILE A 217 12.67 -24.22 10.28
N ALA A 218 12.02 -23.22 9.69
CA ALA A 218 11.13 -23.35 8.54
C ALA A 218 10.95 -22.00 7.86
N ASP A 219 10.70 -22.02 6.57
CA ASP A 219 10.22 -20.87 5.77
C ASP A 219 9.09 -21.31 4.85
N GLY A 220 8.65 -20.43 3.93
CA GLY A 220 7.51 -20.70 3.05
C GLY A 220 7.80 -21.67 1.90
N ARG A 221 9.04 -22.06 1.67
CA ARG A 221 9.43 -22.94 0.56
C ARG A 221 8.77 -24.33 0.64
N ASP A 222 8.93 -25.10 -0.41
CA ASP A 222 8.39 -26.45 -0.57
C ASP A 222 6.86 -26.49 -0.49
N GLY A 223 6.20 -25.42 -0.99
CA GLY A 223 4.76 -25.28 -1.02
C GLY A 223 4.12 -25.08 0.36
N LEU A 224 4.89 -24.60 1.35
CA LEU A 224 4.37 -24.37 2.69
C LEU A 224 3.55 -23.07 2.77
N ALA A 225 4.09 -21.95 2.23
CA ALA A 225 3.41 -20.66 2.14
C ALA A 225 4.06 -19.81 1.04
N GLU A 226 3.31 -19.46 0.02
CA GLU A 226 3.83 -18.74 -1.15
C GLU A 226 4.24 -17.29 -0.83
N TYR A 227 3.55 -16.66 0.10
CA TYR A 227 3.78 -15.28 0.51
C TYR A 227 3.71 -14.29 -0.66
N ASN A 228 2.62 -14.38 -1.42
CA ASN A 228 2.28 -13.41 -2.45
C ASN A 228 1.94 -12.04 -1.82
N ARG A 229 2.02 -10.98 -2.61
CA ARG A 229 1.61 -9.65 -2.17
C ARG A 229 0.63 -9.07 -3.17
N PHE A 230 -0.43 -8.43 -2.66
CA PHE A 230 -1.46 -7.83 -3.49
C PHE A 230 -1.48 -6.31 -3.34
N TYR A 231 -1.81 -5.67 -4.43
CA TYR A 231 -2.08 -4.24 -4.51
C TYR A 231 -3.56 -4.05 -4.77
N THR A 232 -4.21 -3.26 -3.93
CA THR A 232 -5.65 -3.06 -4.03
C THR A 232 -6.00 -1.58 -4.22
N ALA A 233 -7.12 -1.34 -4.87
CA ALA A 233 -7.72 -0.03 -5.06
C ALA A 233 -9.17 -0.05 -4.59
N THR A 234 -9.72 1.09 -4.19
CA THR A 234 -11.16 1.19 -3.97
C THR A 234 -11.91 1.00 -5.29
N ASP A 235 -13.05 0.31 -5.25
CA ASP A 235 -13.89 0.10 -6.43
C ASP A 235 -14.25 1.42 -7.12
N ALA A 236 -14.54 2.43 -6.33
CA ALA A 236 -14.85 3.77 -6.82
C ALA A 236 -13.69 4.43 -7.57
N PHE A 237 -12.43 4.21 -7.13
CA PHE A 237 -11.26 4.72 -7.83
C PHE A 237 -11.06 4.01 -9.17
N VAL A 238 -11.17 2.68 -9.18
CA VAL A 238 -11.03 1.85 -10.40
C VAL A 238 -12.02 2.28 -11.49
N GLU A 239 -13.25 2.60 -11.10
CA GLU A 239 -14.30 3.01 -12.03
C GLU A 239 -14.09 4.44 -12.56
N ARG A 240 -13.65 5.37 -11.71
CA ARG A 240 -13.51 6.78 -12.07
C ARG A 240 -12.19 7.13 -12.74
N HIS A 241 -11.11 6.42 -12.40
CA HIS A 241 -9.74 6.79 -12.79
C HIS A 241 -8.94 5.61 -13.37
N PRO A 242 -9.46 4.92 -14.40
CA PRO A 242 -8.80 3.74 -14.97
C PRO A 242 -7.47 4.02 -15.65
N ASP A 243 -7.24 5.25 -16.13
CA ASP A 243 -6.00 5.72 -16.71
C ASP A 243 -4.90 5.93 -15.65
N ALA A 244 -5.27 6.54 -14.51
CA ALA A 244 -4.38 6.67 -13.37
C ALA A 244 -3.96 5.29 -12.82
N LEU A 245 -4.93 4.37 -12.65
CA LEU A 245 -4.65 3.01 -12.17
C LEU A 245 -3.69 2.26 -13.12
N ARG A 246 -3.89 2.39 -14.43
CA ARG A 246 -2.98 1.82 -15.43
C ARG A 246 -1.57 2.39 -15.30
N ALA A 247 -1.43 3.72 -15.14
CA ALA A 247 -0.13 4.36 -14.98
C ALA A 247 0.59 3.87 -13.71
N VAL A 248 -0.15 3.70 -12.62
CA VAL A 248 0.37 3.13 -11.35
C VAL A 248 0.87 1.70 -11.57
N PHE A 249 0.06 0.83 -12.20
CA PHE A 249 0.44 -0.56 -12.50
C PHE A 249 1.72 -0.63 -13.36
N GLU A 250 1.81 0.17 -14.42
CA GLU A 250 2.98 0.22 -15.30
C GLU A 250 4.24 0.66 -14.54
N LEU A 251 4.12 1.67 -13.66
CA LEU A 251 5.24 2.16 -12.85
C LEU A 251 5.68 1.13 -11.79
N LEU A 252 4.76 0.44 -11.14
CA LEU A 252 5.09 -0.65 -10.21
C LEU A 252 5.89 -1.74 -10.92
N ASN A 253 5.44 -2.17 -12.11
CA ASN A 253 6.13 -3.16 -12.92
C ASN A 253 7.54 -2.69 -13.36
N GLN A 254 7.69 -1.43 -13.76
CA GLN A 254 8.99 -0.83 -14.12
C GLN A 254 9.92 -0.75 -12.90
N THR A 255 9.39 -0.27 -11.76
CA THR A 255 10.16 -0.13 -10.52
C THR A 255 10.60 -1.49 -9.99
N GLY A 256 9.74 -2.52 -10.07
CA GLY A 256 10.10 -3.88 -9.68
C GLY A 256 11.29 -4.42 -10.49
N ARG A 257 11.25 -4.28 -11.82
CA ARG A 257 12.39 -4.63 -12.68
C ARG A 257 13.65 -3.84 -12.33
N TRP A 258 13.50 -2.54 -12.04
CA TRP A 258 14.62 -1.70 -11.67
C TRP A 258 15.28 -2.18 -10.35
N VAL A 259 14.50 -2.50 -9.33
CA VAL A 259 15.04 -3.05 -8.04
C VAL A 259 15.84 -4.32 -8.26
N LYS A 260 15.36 -5.22 -9.13
CA LYS A 260 16.08 -6.48 -9.44
C LYS A 260 17.38 -6.22 -10.20
N ALA A 261 17.42 -5.22 -11.05
CA ALA A 261 18.61 -4.85 -11.83
C ALA A 261 19.63 -4.00 -11.01
N HIS A 262 19.15 -3.27 -9.97
CA HIS A 262 19.95 -2.32 -9.20
C HIS A 262 19.77 -2.52 -7.68
N PRO A 263 20.05 -3.71 -7.15
CA PRO A 263 19.72 -4.05 -5.75
C PRO A 263 20.48 -3.18 -4.74
N GLU A 264 21.72 -2.78 -5.04
CA GLU A 264 22.53 -1.92 -4.16
C GLU A 264 22.01 -0.48 -4.14
N GLU A 265 21.61 0.06 -5.29
CA GLU A 265 21.02 1.40 -5.35
C GLU A 265 19.66 1.45 -4.64
N ALA A 266 18.85 0.41 -4.80
CA ALA A 266 17.61 0.28 -4.07
C ALA A 266 17.86 0.20 -2.55
N ALA A 267 18.88 -0.53 -2.12
CA ALA A 267 19.25 -0.65 -0.71
C ALA A 267 19.66 0.70 -0.11
N LYS A 268 20.46 1.53 -0.82
CA LYS A 268 20.84 2.89 -0.38
C LYS A 268 19.62 3.79 -0.13
N ILE A 269 18.60 3.69 -0.98
CA ILE A 269 17.37 4.49 -0.84
C ILE A 269 16.50 3.99 0.32
N LEU A 270 16.43 2.67 0.51
CA LEU A 270 15.53 2.04 1.47
C LEU A 270 16.12 1.98 2.89
N ALA A 271 17.42 1.86 3.04
CA ALA A 271 18.09 1.70 4.33
C ALA A 271 17.70 2.79 5.36
N PRO A 272 17.69 4.09 5.02
CA PRO A 272 17.24 5.13 5.94
C PRO A 272 15.76 5.01 6.34
N VAL A 273 14.91 4.52 5.43
CA VAL A 273 13.47 4.36 5.68
C VAL A 273 13.19 3.18 6.60
N TRP A 274 13.99 2.12 6.49
CA TRP A 274 13.85 0.89 7.28
C TRP A 274 14.60 0.96 8.61
N GLY A 275 14.74 2.15 9.20
CA GLY A 275 15.36 2.36 10.50
C GLY A 275 16.88 2.36 10.47
N ASN A 276 17.46 2.85 9.39
CA ASN A 276 18.91 2.90 9.15
C ASN A 276 19.58 1.50 9.21
N LEU A 277 18.91 0.50 8.65
CA LEU A 277 19.51 -0.82 8.48
C LEU A 277 20.76 -0.72 7.58
N PRO A 278 21.78 -1.56 7.82
CA PRO A 278 22.90 -1.67 6.89
C PRO A 278 22.43 -2.02 5.47
N GLU A 279 23.04 -1.41 4.45
CA GLU A 279 22.66 -1.64 3.04
C GLU A 279 22.71 -3.14 2.68
N ALA A 280 23.71 -3.88 3.17
CA ALA A 280 23.80 -5.32 2.94
C ALA A 280 22.58 -6.10 3.50
N THR A 281 22.05 -5.68 4.65
CA THR A 281 20.82 -6.27 5.22
C THR A 281 19.61 -5.98 4.33
N VAL A 282 19.51 -4.76 3.82
CA VAL A 282 18.43 -4.36 2.90
C VAL A 282 18.54 -5.11 1.57
N THR A 283 19.75 -5.27 1.04
CA THR A 283 20.03 -6.06 -0.16
C THR A 283 19.60 -7.53 0.04
N LEU A 284 19.93 -8.12 1.19
CA LEU A 284 19.52 -9.50 1.54
C LEU A 284 17.98 -9.61 1.58
N ALA A 285 17.30 -8.69 2.26
CA ALA A 285 15.83 -8.67 2.30
C ALA A 285 15.22 -8.55 0.90
N ASN A 286 15.73 -7.63 0.08
CA ASN A 286 15.24 -7.43 -1.28
C ASN A 286 15.54 -8.62 -2.22
N SER A 287 16.63 -9.38 -1.98
CA SER A 287 16.97 -10.53 -2.81
C SER A 287 15.93 -11.65 -2.73
N ARG A 288 15.19 -11.76 -1.63
CA ARG A 288 14.17 -12.78 -1.40
C ARG A 288 12.82 -12.46 -2.04
N ARG A 289 12.55 -11.18 -2.34
CA ARG A 289 11.33 -10.77 -3.02
C ARG A 289 11.48 -10.90 -4.54
N SER A 290 10.39 -11.26 -5.20
CA SER A 290 10.38 -11.39 -6.66
C SER A 290 10.41 -10.02 -7.35
N TYR A 291 9.69 -9.04 -6.79
CA TYR A 291 9.39 -7.74 -7.44
C TYR A 291 8.81 -7.87 -8.85
N GLU A 292 8.35 -9.07 -9.19
CA GLU A 292 7.64 -9.32 -10.43
C GLU A 292 6.17 -8.96 -10.25
N ILE A 293 5.79 -7.82 -10.81
CA ILE A 293 4.42 -7.29 -10.74
C ILE A 293 3.63 -7.76 -11.95
N VAL A 294 2.58 -8.51 -11.67
CA VAL A 294 1.71 -9.12 -12.69
C VAL A 294 0.23 -8.76 -12.44
N PRO A 295 -0.64 -8.85 -13.46
CA PRO A 295 -2.08 -8.80 -13.25
C PRO A 295 -2.55 -9.98 -12.42
N VAL A 296 -3.45 -9.74 -11.46
CA VAL A 296 -4.06 -10.82 -10.67
C VAL A 296 -4.92 -11.73 -11.57
N ARG A 297 -4.79 -13.04 -11.42
CA ARG A 297 -5.50 -14.05 -12.21
C ARG A 297 -6.32 -14.97 -11.32
N ARG A 298 -7.59 -15.18 -11.67
CA ARG A 298 -8.52 -16.04 -10.89
C ARG A 298 -8.05 -17.48 -10.80
N ASP A 299 -7.41 -17.99 -11.84
CA ASP A 299 -6.90 -19.37 -11.91
C ASP A 299 -5.63 -19.59 -11.08
N GLN A 300 -5.04 -18.53 -10.51
CA GLN A 300 -3.83 -18.55 -9.67
C GLN A 300 -4.13 -18.33 -8.18
N LEU A 301 -5.39 -18.23 -7.77
CA LEU A 301 -5.80 -17.95 -6.39
C LEU A 301 -5.90 -19.20 -5.49
N ALA A 302 -5.27 -20.32 -5.84
CA ALA A 302 -5.30 -21.55 -5.05
C ALA A 302 -4.66 -21.36 -3.66
N GLU A 303 -3.57 -20.58 -3.57
CA GLU A 303 -2.95 -20.25 -2.29
C GLU A 303 -3.88 -19.41 -1.42
N GLN A 304 -4.53 -18.41 -1.99
CA GLN A 304 -5.53 -17.61 -1.30
C GLN A 304 -6.66 -18.46 -0.71
N GLN A 305 -7.10 -19.51 -1.43
CA GLN A 305 -8.11 -20.43 -0.89
C GLN A 305 -7.54 -21.24 0.28
N ARG A 306 -6.30 -21.74 0.18
CA ARG A 306 -5.66 -22.47 1.29
C ARG A 306 -5.53 -21.63 2.55
N ILE A 307 -5.17 -20.34 2.41
CA ILE A 307 -5.08 -19.41 3.53
C ILE A 307 -6.48 -19.19 4.15
N ALA A 308 -7.51 -18.95 3.31
CA ALA A 308 -8.88 -18.75 3.75
C ALA A 308 -9.41 -19.95 4.57
N ASP A 309 -9.19 -21.17 4.05
CA ASP A 309 -9.63 -22.41 4.71
C ASP A 309 -8.89 -22.62 6.04
N THR A 310 -7.59 -22.33 6.07
CA THR A 310 -6.74 -22.41 7.28
C THR A 310 -7.21 -21.43 8.34
N TYR A 311 -7.44 -20.17 7.96
CA TYR A 311 -7.90 -19.14 8.89
C TYR A 311 -9.32 -19.37 9.38
N ARG A 312 -10.19 -19.93 8.55
CA ARG A 312 -11.53 -20.34 8.98
C ARG A 312 -11.44 -21.48 9.99
N ALA A 313 -10.64 -22.51 9.73
CA ALA A 313 -10.45 -23.62 10.65
C ALA A 313 -9.84 -23.19 11.99
N ALA A 314 -8.99 -22.16 11.98
CA ALA A 314 -8.41 -21.55 13.19
C ALA A 314 -9.34 -20.52 13.88
N GLY A 315 -10.58 -20.31 13.39
CA GLY A 315 -11.52 -19.36 13.95
C GLY A 315 -11.16 -17.88 13.75
N MET A 316 -10.23 -17.59 12.82
CA MET A 316 -9.76 -16.23 12.51
C MET A 316 -10.71 -15.49 11.58
N ILE A 317 -11.38 -16.21 10.69
CA ILE A 317 -12.39 -15.69 9.77
C ILE A 317 -13.71 -16.41 10.08
N PRO A 318 -14.79 -15.67 10.43
CA PRO A 318 -16.05 -16.29 10.87
C PRO A 318 -16.87 -16.85 9.70
N VAL A 319 -16.61 -16.38 8.46
CA VAL A 319 -17.37 -16.74 7.26
C VAL A 319 -16.53 -17.59 6.31
N ALA A 320 -17.19 -18.36 5.44
CA ALA A 320 -16.50 -19.01 4.34
C ALA A 320 -16.15 -17.96 3.28
N VAL A 321 -14.89 -17.91 2.88
CA VAL A 321 -14.40 -17.06 1.82
C VAL A 321 -14.08 -17.93 0.61
N LYS A 322 -14.60 -17.56 -0.56
CA LYS A 322 -14.21 -18.14 -1.83
C LYS A 322 -13.25 -17.17 -2.50
N ALA A 323 -11.99 -17.54 -2.55
CA ALA A 323 -10.91 -16.66 -3.00
C ALA A 323 -11.14 -16.09 -4.43
N THR A 324 -11.83 -16.86 -5.29
CA THR A 324 -12.12 -16.42 -6.67
C THR A 324 -13.23 -15.36 -6.78
N ASP A 325 -13.93 -15.02 -5.71
CA ASP A 325 -15.04 -14.04 -5.74
C ASP A 325 -14.58 -12.58 -5.55
N ILE A 326 -13.26 -12.33 -5.57
CA ILE A 326 -12.70 -10.97 -5.53
C ILE A 326 -12.97 -10.20 -6.82
N ARG A 327 -13.08 -8.87 -6.72
CA ARG A 327 -12.98 -8.00 -7.89
C ARG A 327 -11.52 -7.93 -8.36
N ILE A 328 -11.32 -8.09 -9.66
CA ILE A 328 -10.00 -8.02 -10.30
C ILE A 328 -10.06 -6.99 -11.40
N TRP A 329 -9.11 -6.07 -11.39
CA TRP A 329 -8.84 -5.20 -12.52
C TRP A 329 -7.83 -5.88 -13.45
N THR A 330 -8.06 -5.76 -14.75
CA THR A 330 -7.14 -6.26 -15.76
C THR A 330 -6.68 -5.10 -16.64
N PRO A 331 -5.37 -4.90 -16.82
CA PRO A 331 -4.90 -3.88 -17.75
C PRO A 331 -5.43 -4.21 -19.14
N GLY A 332 -6.20 -3.29 -19.72
CA GLY A 332 -6.65 -3.44 -21.10
C GLY A 332 -5.45 -3.42 -22.06
N PRO A 333 -5.64 -3.72 -23.35
CA PRO A 333 -4.55 -3.72 -24.32
C PRO A 333 -3.82 -2.39 -24.30
N THR A 334 -2.48 -2.44 -24.25
CA THR A 334 -1.62 -1.26 -24.36
C THR A 334 -1.89 -0.54 -25.68
N GLY A 335 -1.81 0.80 -25.69
CA GLY A 335 -2.26 1.66 -26.80
C GLY A 335 -1.81 1.27 -28.22
N ALA A 336 -0.71 0.51 -28.37
CA ALA A 336 -0.34 -0.07 -29.67
C ALA A 336 -1.30 -1.18 -30.14
N ALA A 337 -1.85 -1.98 -29.23
CA ALA A 337 -2.83 -3.04 -29.56
C ALA A 337 -4.26 -2.49 -29.72
N ALA A 338 -4.60 -1.37 -29.07
CA ALA A 338 -5.89 -0.70 -29.24
C ALA A 338 -6.00 0.00 -30.61
N ALA A 339 -4.91 0.55 -31.12
CA ALA A 339 -4.87 1.18 -32.43
C ALA A 339 -5.05 0.17 -33.61
N VAL A 340 -4.64 -1.09 -33.40
CA VAL A 340 -4.80 -2.14 -34.42
C VAL A 340 -6.25 -2.63 -34.49
N LYS A 341 -6.98 -2.69 -33.35
CA LYS A 341 -8.41 -3.08 -33.34
C LYS A 341 -9.36 -1.99 -33.89
N ALA A 342 -8.95 -0.72 -33.83
CA ALA A 342 -9.74 0.39 -34.36
C ALA A 342 -9.58 0.57 -35.89
N LYS A 343 -8.68 -0.18 -36.56
CA LYS A 343 -8.37 -0.10 -37.98
C LYS A 343 -8.73 -1.38 -38.78
N ALA A 344 -9.45 -2.31 -38.19
CA ALA A 344 -10.01 -3.43 -38.96
C ALA A 344 -11.38 -3.01 -39.52
N PRO A 345 -11.61 -3.11 -40.86
CA PRO A 345 -12.83 -2.67 -41.50
C PRO A 345 -14.05 -3.52 -41.12
#